data_4c6e173a1e84bb736ffa0ecdf8ded82c
#
_entry.id   4c6e173a1e84bb736ffa0ecdf8ded82c
#
_cell.length_a   1.000
_cell.length_b   1.000
_cell.length_c   1.000
_cell.angle_alpha   90.00
_cell.angle_beta   90.00
_cell.angle_gamma   90.00
#
_symmetry.space_group_name_H-M   'P 1'
#
loop_
_entity.id
_entity.type
_entity.pdbx_description
1 polymer ?
#
loop_
_entity_poly.entity_id
_entity_poly.type
_entity_poly.pdbx_seq_one_letter_code
_entity_poly.pdbx_strand_id
1 'polypeptide(L)'
;WSSDVCSSDLTGKPGSVTAGNAPGVNDGGDVCLLMSREKADELGLKPIFTIVDYAEVSQPTKDIATVPGLAIRKILEQNNMTLDQMDVIEINEAFAAVALVSCRSILGMTKEEMFKKVNINGGAVAYGHPIGATGARIAMTLGYELKRRGGGWGVCGICSGHAQGDAMLIRVDK
;
A
#
# COMPACT_ATOMS: atom_id res chain seq x y z
N TRP A 1 0.71 23.32 -19.16
CA TRP A 1 0.99 22.91 -17.78
C TRP A 1 2.49 23.09 -17.56
N SER A 2 2.89 24.12 -16.84
CA SER A 2 4.28 24.29 -16.50
C SER A 2 4.60 23.30 -15.39
N SER A 3 5.67 22.55 -15.57
CA SER A 3 6.27 21.67 -14.56
C SER A 3 6.83 22.46 -13.34
N ASP A 4 6.66 23.76 -13.36
CA ASP A 4 7.21 24.70 -12.38
C ASP A 4 6.34 24.91 -11.13
N VAL A 5 5.26 24.13 -10.97
CA VAL A 5 4.55 24.07 -9.70
C VAL A 5 5.28 23.10 -8.76
N CYS A 6 6.57 23.29 -8.61
CA CYS A 6 7.26 22.77 -7.46
C CYS A 6 6.84 23.61 -6.27
N SER A 7 6.17 22.99 -5.34
CA SER A 7 6.02 23.59 -4.04
C SER A 7 7.40 23.91 -3.48
N SER A 8 7.72 25.16 -3.28
CA SER A 8 8.74 25.49 -2.32
C SER A 8 8.31 24.88 -0.99
N ASP A 9 9.13 24.04 -0.41
CA ASP A 9 8.91 23.64 0.96
C ASP A 9 8.94 24.88 1.87
N LEU A 10 8.55 24.72 3.12
CA LEU A 10 8.56 25.81 4.11
C LEU A 10 9.98 26.42 4.33
N THR A 11 11.02 25.81 3.75
CA THR A 11 12.40 26.26 3.84
C THR A 11 12.84 27.11 2.63
N GLY A 12 11.96 27.27 1.62
CA GLY A 12 12.25 28.01 0.40
C GLY A 12 13.21 27.31 -0.57
N LYS A 13 13.51 26.03 -0.34
CA LYS A 13 14.35 25.23 -1.24
C LYS A 13 13.49 24.51 -2.29
N PRO A 14 13.99 24.29 -3.52
CA PRO A 14 13.28 23.50 -4.52
C PRO A 14 12.99 22.11 -4.00
N GLY A 15 11.71 21.70 -3.99
CA GLY A 15 11.28 20.34 -3.66
C GLY A 15 11.24 19.44 -4.89
N SER A 16 11.26 18.12 -4.69
CA SER A 16 11.13 17.12 -5.74
C SER A 16 9.69 16.63 -5.98
N VAL A 17 8.76 17.01 -5.10
CA VAL A 17 7.34 16.68 -5.23
C VAL A 17 6.64 17.73 -6.08
N THR A 18 5.95 17.26 -7.12
CA THR A 18 5.23 18.11 -8.09
C THR A 18 3.81 17.56 -8.30
N ALA A 19 2.95 18.33 -8.93
CA ALA A 19 1.62 17.86 -9.34
C ALA A 19 1.66 16.61 -10.27
N GLY A 20 2.77 16.38 -10.96
CA GLY A 20 2.95 15.22 -11.85
C GLY A 20 3.41 13.95 -11.14
N ASN A 21 3.85 14.03 -9.89
CA ASN A 21 4.32 12.88 -9.10
C ASN A 21 3.68 12.77 -7.71
N ALA A 22 2.55 13.44 -7.55
CA ALA A 22 1.67 13.35 -6.39
C ALA A 22 0.23 13.06 -6.84
N PRO A 23 -0.57 12.33 -6.07
CA PRO A 23 -1.99 12.16 -6.39
C PRO A 23 -2.75 13.47 -6.20
N GLY A 24 -3.88 13.60 -6.90
CA GLY A 24 -4.85 14.65 -6.59
C GLY A 24 -5.53 14.41 -5.25
N VAL A 25 -6.04 15.47 -4.64
CA VAL A 25 -7.00 15.36 -3.53
C VAL A 25 -8.36 15.03 -4.14
N ASN A 26 -8.88 13.86 -3.82
CA ASN A 26 -10.06 13.29 -4.47
C ASN A 26 -11.11 12.90 -3.44
N ASP A 27 -12.36 12.92 -3.87
CA ASP A 27 -13.46 12.32 -3.14
C ASP A 27 -13.54 10.83 -3.46
N GLY A 28 -13.94 10.02 -2.47
CA GLY A 28 -14.11 8.59 -2.65
C GLY A 28 -14.67 7.94 -1.40
N GLY A 29 -15.29 6.79 -1.56
CA GLY A 29 -15.83 6.00 -0.47
C GLY A 29 -15.75 4.51 -0.78
N ASP A 30 -15.47 3.73 0.25
CA ASP A 30 -15.42 2.27 0.19
C ASP A 30 -16.32 1.67 1.25
N VAL A 31 -16.81 0.47 0.96
CA VAL A 31 -17.54 -0.36 1.92
C VAL A 31 -16.95 -1.77 1.89
N CYS A 32 -16.52 -2.25 3.04
CA CYS A 32 -16.04 -3.62 3.23
C CYS A 32 -16.91 -4.34 4.25
N LEU A 33 -17.34 -5.55 3.91
CA LEU A 33 -18.00 -6.43 4.87
C LEU A 33 -16.95 -7.37 5.47
N LEU A 34 -16.73 -7.24 6.78
CA LEU A 34 -15.80 -8.06 7.54
C LEU A 34 -16.56 -9.01 8.46
N MET A 35 -16.10 -10.24 8.54
CA MET A 35 -16.66 -11.23 9.47
C MET A 35 -15.62 -12.33 9.75
N SER A 36 -15.87 -13.14 10.78
CA SER A 36 -15.05 -14.32 11.02
C SER A 36 -15.26 -15.37 9.92
N ARG A 37 -14.30 -16.29 9.78
CA ARG A 37 -14.39 -17.41 8.84
C ARG A 37 -15.62 -18.27 9.14
N GLU A 38 -15.86 -18.57 10.41
CA GLU A 38 -17.00 -19.39 10.86
C GLU A 38 -18.32 -18.73 10.46
N LYS A 39 -18.42 -17.39 10.56
CA LYS A 39 -19.65 -16.68 10.18
C LYS A 39 -19.85 -16.66 8.66
N ALA A 40 -18.77 -16.54 7.90
CA ALA A 40 -18.84 -16.63 6.44
C ALA A 40 -19.33 -18.01 6.00
N ASP A 41 -18.80 -19.06 6.62
CA ASP A 41 -19.17 -20.45 6.31
C ASP A 41 -20.64 -20.73 6.70
N GLU A 42 -21.08 -20.27 7.87
CA GLU A 42 -22.48 -20.35 8.32
C GLU A 42 -23.46 -19.71 7.32
N LEU A 43 -23.06 -18.58 6.74
CA LEU A 43 -23.86 -17.84 5.76
C LEU A 43 -23.67 -18.29 4.31
N GLY A 44 -22.81 -19.27 4.07
CA GLY A 44 -22.48 -19.75 2.71
C GLY A 44 -21.76 -18.71 1.84
N LEU A 45 -21.08 -17.72 2.48
CA LEU A 45 -20.39 -16.65 1.80
C LEU A 45 -18.96 -17.05 1.47
N LYS A 46 -18.51 -16.70 0.26
CA LYS A 46 -17.12 -16.91 -0.15
C LYS A 46 -16.34 -15.60 0.03
N PRO A 47 -15.34 -15.54 0.93
CA PRO A 47 -14.54 -14.35 1.12
C PRO A 47 -13.74 -14.01 -0.16
N ILE A 48 -13.48 -12.73 -0.38
CA ILE A 48 -12.57 -12.27 -1.43
C ILE A 48 -11.14 -12.61 -1.02
N PHE A 49 -10.79 -12.33 0.24
CA PHE A 49 -9.51 -12.67 0.85
C PHE A 49 -9.67 -12.85 2.36
N THR A 50 -8.68 -13.43 2.98
CA THR A 50 -8.55 -13.53 4.44
C THR A 50 -7.50 -12.53 4.91
N ILE A 51 -7.83 -11.68 5.89
CA ILE A 51 -6.87 -10.88 6.62
C ILE A 51 -6.14 -11.81 7.58
N VAL A 52 -4.83 -11.89 7.44
CA VAL A 52 -3.98 -12.78 8.24
C VAL A 52 -3.43 -12.04 9.45
N ASP A 53 -2.90 -10.84 9.22
CA ASP A 53 -2.30 -10.02 10.27
C ASP A 53 -2.24 -8.55 9.84
N TYR A 54 -1.93 -7.66 10.80
CA TYR A 54 -1.63 -6.27 10.52
C TYR A 54 -0.48 -5.77 11.41
N ALA A 55 0.20 -4.71 10.97
CA ALA A 55 1.28 -4.09 11.72
C ALA A 55 1.29 -2.58 11.54
N GLU A 56 1.70 -1.90 12.60
CA GLU A 56 1.83 -0.44 12.66
C GLU A 56 3.25 -0.06 13.02
N VAL A 57 3.74 1.05 12.48
CA VAL A 57 5.02 1.66 12.83
C VAL A 57 4.87 3.18 12.91
N SER A 58 5.79 3.83 13.58
CA SER A 58 5.90 5.30 13.59
C SER A 58 7.36 5.71 13.45
N GLN A 59 7.59 6.82 12.77
CA GLN A 59 8.91 7.43 12.57
C GLN A 59 8.83 8.95 12.78
N PRO A 60 9.94 9.66 12.89
CA PRO A 60 9.94 11.12 12.82
C PRO A 60 9.23 11.58 11.55
N THR A 61 8.45 12.66 11.63
CA THR A 61 7.56 13.15 10.55
C THR A 61 8.25 13.28 9.18
N LYS A 62 9.53 13.67 9.17
CA LYS A 62 10.34 13.81 7.94
C LYS A 62 10.56 12.49 7.19
N ASP A 63 10.37 11.35 7.86
CA ASP A 63 10.65 10.02 7.33
C ASP A 63 9.39 9.30 6.81
N ILE A 64 8.32 10.06 6.52
CA ILE A 64 7.02 9.54 6.07
C ILE A 64 7.11 8.58 4.86
N ALA A 65 8.06 8.76 3.98
CA ALA A 65 8.23 7.90 2.81
C ALA A 65 8.74 6.49 3.14
N THR A 66 9.25 6.27 4.36
CA THR A 66 9.81 4.98 4.77
C THR A 66 8.80 4.07 5.45
N VAL A 67 7.75 4.65 6.05
CA VAL A 67 6.88 3.92 6.97
C VAL A 67 6.06 2.80 6.33
N PRO A 68 5.56 2.87 5.09
CA PRO A 68 4.89 1.72 4.48
C PRO A 68 5.84 0.52 4.32
N GLY A 69 7.07 0.76 3.88
CA GLY A 69 8.09 -0.28 3.76
C GLY A 69 8.48 -0.87 5.11
N LEU A 70 8.61 -0.04 6.15
CA LEU A 70 8.90 -0.48 7.52
C LEU A 70 7.75 -1.31 8.10
N ALA A 71 6.50 -0.92 7.87
CA ALA A 71 5.34 -1.68 8.32
C ALA A 71 5.24 -3.04 7.60
N ILE A 72 5.50 -3.06 6.29
CA ILE A 72 5.57 -4.30 5.50
C ILE A 72 6.68 -5.22 6.04
N ARG A 73 7.87 -4.70 6.28
CA ARG A 73 8.96 -5.50 6.86
C ARG A 73 8.56 -6.07 8.22
N LYS A 74 8.00 -5.25 9.11
CA LYS A 74 7.55 -5.68 10.44
C LYS A 74 6.53 -6.81 10.35
N ILE A 75 5.49 -6.69 9.52
CA ILE A 75 4.44 -7.71 9.44
C ILE A 75 4.97 -9.03 8.86
N LEU A 76 5.90 -8.98 7.91
CA LEU A 76 6.53 -10.18 7.39
C LEU A 76 7.40 -10.86 8.45
N GLU A 77 8.19 -10.11 9.21
CA GLU A 77 8.98 -10.64 10.35
C GLU A 77 8.07 -11.28 11.43
N GLN A 78 6.96 -10.61 11.79
CA GLN A 78 5.98 -11.14 12.76
C GLN A 78 5.39 -12.48 12.36
N ASN A 79 5.23 -12.70 11.04
CA ASN A 79 4.66 -13.92 10.49
C ASN A 79 5.70 -14.94 10.01
N ASN A 80 7.00 -14.71 10.29
CA ASN A 80 8.11 -15.54 9.81
C ASN A 80 8.07 -15.73 8.27
N MET A 81 7.70 -14.68 7.55
CA MET A 81 7.60 -14.67 6.08
C MET A 81 8.66 -13.76 5.47
N THR A 82 8.94 -13.99 4.20
CA THR A 82 9.86 -13.19 3.40
C THR A 82 9.13 -12.45 2.28
N LEU A 83 9.76 -11.42 1.74
CA LEU A 83 9.21 -10.64 0.64
C LEU A 83 9.01 -11.48 -0.63
N ASP A 84 9.86 -12.49 -0.83
CA ASP A 84 9.78 -13.40 -2.00
C ASP A 84 8.50 -14.23 -2.02
N GLN A 85 7.94 -14.52 -0.85
CA GLN A 85 6.68 -15.25 -0.70
C GLN A 85 5.45 -14.43 -1.08
N MET A 86 5.61 -13.11 -1.27
CA MET A 86 4.51 -12.24 -1.70
C MET A 86 4.37 -12.28 -3.22
N ASP A 87 3.18 -12.63 -3.69
CA ASP A 87 2.83 -12.65 -5.11
C ASP A 87 2.51 -11.24 -5.63
N VAL A 88 1.90 -10.40 -4.79
CA VAL A 88 1.52 -9.02 -5.11
C VAL A 88 1.74 -8.14 -3.88
N ILE A 89 2.16 -6.90 -4.11
CA ILE A 89 2.38 -5.88 -3.09
C ILE A 89 1.65 -4.60 -3.52
N GLU A 90 0.89 -4.00 -2.62
CA GLU A 90 0.30 -2.68 -2.84
C GLU A 90 0.89 -1.68 -1.85
N ILE A 91 1.45 -0.59 -2.35
CA ILE A 91 1.94 0.52 -1.52
C ILE A 91 1.23 1.78 -1.95
N ASN A 92 0.51 2.42 -1.03
CA ASN A 92 -0.16 3.67 -1.36
C ASN A 92 0.85 4.75 -1.79
N GLU A 93 0.59 5.33 -2.95
CA GLU A 93 1.40 6.40 -3.51
C GLU A 93 0.93 7.76 -3.01
N ALA A 94 1.07 8.03 -1.69
CA ALA A 94 0.83 9.38 -1.17
C ALA A 94 1.68 10.44 -1.91
N PHE A 95 2.84 10.00 -2.39
CA PHE A 95 3.69 10.60 -3.41
C PHE A 95 4.38 9.46 -4.15
N ALA A 96 4.78 9.65 -5.40
CA ALA A 96 5.54 8.63 -6.13
C ALA A 96 6.81 8.19 -5.37
N ALA A 97 7.45 9.12 -4.66
CA ALA A 97 8.62 8.85 -3.83
C ALA A 97 8.35 7.85 -2.70
N VAL A 98 7.12 7.78 -2.16
CA VAL A 98 6.77 6.86 -1.05
C VAL A 98 6.94 5.42 -1.48
N ALA A 99 6.38 5.04 -2.62
CA ALA A 99 6.52 3.68 -3.15
C ALA A 99 7.99 3.37 -3.49
N LEU A 100 8.71 4.32 -4.11
CA LEU A 100 10.10 4.13 -4.47
C LEU A 100 11.00 3.95 -3.24
N VAL A 101 10.88 4.81 -2.22
CA VAL A 101 11.68 4.74 -0.99
C VAL A 101 11.34 3.46 -0.22
N SER A 102 10.06 3.15 -0.05
CA SER A 102 9.62 1.92 0.63
C SER A 102 10.20 0.68 -0.04
N CYS A 103 10.10 0.56 -1.37
CA CYS A 103 10.59 -0.61 -2.08
C CYS A 103 12.11 -0.68 -2.14
N ARG A 104 12.77 0.41 -2.56
CA ARG A 104 14.21 0.41 -2.83
C ARG A 104 15.06 0.51 -1.58
N SER A 105 14.73 1.46 -0.70
CA SER A 105 15.58 1.77 0.46
C SER A 105 15.24 0.91 1.68
N ILE A 106 13.98 0.52 1.84
CA ILE A 106 13.54 -0.22 3.03
C ILE A 106 13.44 -1.72 2.77
N LEU A 107 12.79 -2.12 1.67
CA LEU A 107 12.57 -3.53 1.33
C LEU A 107 13.69 -4.14 0.48
N GLY A 108 14.62 -3.33 -0.03
CA GLY A 108 15.77 -3.80 -0.78
C GLY A 108 15.45 -4.37 -2.18
N MET A 109 14.25 -4.08 -2.71
CA MET A 109 13.82 -4.61 -4.00
C MET A 109 14.62 -4.04 -5.17
N THR A 110 14.88 -4.85 -6.17
CA THR A 110 15.36 -4.39 -7.47
C THR A 110 14.25 -3.67 -8.25
N LYS A 111 14.63 -2.96 -9.31
CA LYS A 111 13.64 -2.30 -10.19
C LYS A 111 12.74 -3.33 -10.87
N GLU A 112 13.31 -4.43 -11.30
CA GLU A 112 12.62 -5.53 -11.97
C GLU A 112 11.59 -6.19 -11.05
N GLU A 113 11.92 -6.42 -9.79
CA GLU A 113 11.01 -6.97 -8.78
C GLU A 113 9.85 -6.01 -8.50
N MET A 114 10.12 -4.71 -8.38
CA MET A 114 9.08 -3.71 -8.20
C MET A 114 8.05 -3.78 -9.33
N PHE A 115 8.48 -3.74 -10.59
CA PHE A 115 7.57 -3.77 -11.74
C PHE A 115 6.77 -5.07 -11.86
N LYS A 116 7.27 -6.17 -11.31
CA LYS A 116 6.58 -7.47 -11.33
C LYS A 116 5.53 -7.62 -10.24
N LYS A 117 5.73 -7.00 -9.08
CA LYS A 117 4.95 -7.29 -7.87
C LYS A 117 4.24 -6.08 -7.27
N VAL A 118 4.73 -4.85 -7.49
CA VAL A 118 4.25 -3.66 -6.76
C VAL A 118 3.34 -2.82 -7.63
N ASN A 119 2.15 -2.48 -7.09
CA ASN A 119 1.17 -1.59 -7.72
C ASN A 119 0.91 -1.93 -9.20
N ILE A 120 0.82 -3.21 -9.50
CA ILE A 120 0.78 -3.71 -10.89
C ILE A 120 -0.45 -3.26 -11.69
N ASN A 121 -1.49 -2.82 -11.01
CA ASN A 121 -2.70 -2.26 -11.60
C ASN A 121 -2.70 -0.72 -11.58
N GLY A 122 -1.57 -0.10 -11.29
CA GLY A 122 -1.45 1.35 -11.08
C GLY A 122 -1.67 1.74 -9.63
N GLY A 123 -1.46 3.01 -9.29
CA GLY A 123 -1.55 3.52 -7.94
C GLY A 123 -2.20 4.91 -7.84
N ALA A 124 -2.16 5.50 -6.66
CA ALA A 124 -2.83 6.75 -6.34
C ALA A 124 -2.40 7.93 -7.21
N VAL A 125 -1.17 7.96 -7.71
CA VAL A 125 -0.71 9.01 -8.63
C VAL A 125 -1.53 9.01 -9.92
N ALA A 126 -1.97 7.82 -10.37
CA ALA A 126 -2.75 7.68 -11.60
C ALA A 126 -4.24 7.95 -11.41
N TYR A 127 -4.85 7.47 -10.32
CA TYR A 127 -6.31 7.53 -10.15
C TYR A 127 -6.79 8.21 -8.86
N GLY A 128 -5.88 8.84 -8.12
CA GLY A 128 -6.23 9.69 -6.99
C GLY A 128 -6.11 9.02 -5.62
N HIS A 129 -6.21 9.86 -4.58
CA HIS A 129 -6.02 9.47 -3.18
C HIS A 129 -7.15 10.03 -2.31
N PRO A 130 -8.34 9.43 -2.32
CA PRO A 130 -9.38 9.73 -1.32
C PRO A 130 -8.93 9.18 0.04
N ILE A 131 -8.37 10.03 0.89
CA ILE A 131 -7.61 9.64 2.09
C ILE A 131 -8.37 8.63 2.97
N GLY A 132 -9.66 8.87 3.25
CA GLY A 132 -10.50 8.01 4.08
C GLY A 132 -10.86 6.66 3.46
N ALA A 133 -10.76 6.52 2.14
CA ALA A 133 -11.11 5.30 1.41
C ALA A 133 -9.89 4.48 0.95
N THR A 134 -8.72 5.10 0.84
CA THR A 134 -7.57 4.47 0.19
C THR A 134 -7.09 3.19 0.88
N GLY A 135 -7.18 3.07 2.20
CA GLY A 135 -6.79 1.84 2.91
C GLY A 135 -7.60 0.63 2.44
N ALA A 136 -8.92 0.75 2.43
CA ALA A 136 -9.81 -0.31 1.94
C ALA A 136 -9.59 -0.57 0.44
N ARG A 137 -9.42 0.49 -0.37
CA ARG A 137 -9.15 0.37 -1.79
C ARG A 137 -7.92 -0.46 -2.10
N ILE A 138 -6.76 -0.18 -1.47
CA ILE A 138 -5.53 -0.95 -1.74
C ILE A 138 -5.66 -2.40 -1.31
N ALA A 139 -6.32 -2.66 -0.17
CA ALA A 139 -6.58 -4.03 0.29
C ALA A 139 -7.49 -4.79 -0.68
N MET A 140 -8.54 -4.15 -1.19
CA MET A 140 -9.43 -4.76 -2.19
C MET A 140 -8.73 -4.96 -3.53
N THR A 141 -7.95 -3.97 -4.01
CA THR A 141 -7.15 -4.10 -5.24
C THR A 141 -6.23 -5.32 -5.14
N LEU A 142 -5.51 -5.45 -4.03
CA LEU A 142 -4.64 -6.58 -3.73
C LEU A 142 -5.41 -7.91 -3.72
N GLY A 143 -6.54 -7.97 -3.01
CA GLY A 143 -7.36 -9.18 -2.92
C GLY A 143 -7.93 -9.63 -4.27
N TYR A 144 -8.45 -8.71 -5.06
CA TYR A 144 -8.97 -9.02 -6.39
C TYR A 144 -7.86 -9.45 -7.37
N GLU A 145 -6.68 -8.85 -7.29
CA GLU A 145 -5.56 -9.26 -8.13
C GLU A 145 -5.06 -10.67 -7.78
N LEU A 146 -4.94 -10.99 -6.50
CA LEU A 146 -4.61 -12.34 -6.06
C LEU A 146 -5.68 -13.35 -6.52
N LYS A 147 -6.96 -13.00 -6.40
CA LYS A 147 -8.06 -13.84 -6.89
C LYS A 147 -7.98 -14.06 -8.40
N ARG A 148 -7.66 -13.02 -9.18
CA ARG A 148 -7.47 -13.11 -10.64
C ARG A 148 -6.31 -14.05 -11.01
N ARG A 149 -5.28 -14.13 -10.15
CA ARG A 149 -4.12 -15.04 -10.31
C ARG A 149 -4.38 -16.47 -9.83
N GLY A 150 -5.54 -16.74 -9.25
CA GLY A 150 -5.88 -18.07 -8.73
C GLY A 150 -5.45 -18.29 -7.28
N GLY A 151 -5.25 -17.24 -6.52
CA GLY A 151 -4.87 -17.26 -5.11
C GLY A 151 -3.43 -16.84 -4.87
N GLY A 152 -3.03 -16.77 -3.59
CA GLY A 152 -1.68 -16.43 -3.19
C GLY A 152 -1.60 -15.50 -1.98
N TRP A 153 -0.41 -14.99 -1.72
CA TRP A 153 -0.09 -14.09 -0.62
C TRP A 153 0.14 -12.67 -1.10
N GLY A 154 -0.38 -11.73 -0.36
CA GLY A 154 -0.14 -10.32 -0.64
C GLY A 154 -0.03 -9.48 0.62
N VAL A 155 0.67 -8.39 0.50
CA VAL A 155 0.82 -7.39 1.55
C VAL A 155 0.55 -6.01 1.00
N CYS A 156 -0.19 -5.20 1.74
CA CYS A 156 -0.30 -3.78 1.41
C CYS A 156 0.24 -2.91 2.53
N GLY A 157 0.72 -1.71 2.15
CA GLY A 157 1.25 -0.72 3.08
C GLY A 157 0.79 0.69 2.72
N ILE A 158 0.54 1.49 3.73
CA ILE A 158 0.11 2.88 3.61
C ILE A 158 0.81 3.75 4.65
N CYS A 159 1.09 5.00 4.30
CA CYS A 159 1.51 6.02 5.26
C CYS A 159 0.31 6.86 5.71
N SER A 160 0.36 7.31 6.93
CA SER A 160 -0.59 8.24 7.54
C SER A 160 0.13 9.49 8.06
N GLY A 161 -0.63 10.51 8.43
CA GLY A 161 -0.09 11.75 8.98
C GLY A 161 0.90 11.50 10.11
N HIS A 162 1.87 12.41 10.27
CA HIS A 162 2.96 12.31 11.27
C HIS A 162 3.86 11.07 11.12
N ALA A 163 4.03 10.55 9.91
CA ALA A 163 4.85 9.37 9.60
C ALA A 163 4.45 8.13 10.40
N GLN A 164 3.18 7.88 10.50
CA GLN A 164 2.64 6.58 10.88
C GLN A 164 2.55 5.71 9.62
N GLY A 165 2.78 4.43 9.76
CA GLY A 165 2.70 3.45 8.66
C GLY A 165 1.97 2.20 9.10
N ASP A 166 1.07 1.75 8.24
CA ASP A 166 0.26 0.56 8.44
C ASP A 166 0.53 -0.46 7.35
N ALA A 167 0.49 -1.73 7.69
CA ALA A 167 0.53 -2.83 6.73
C ALA A 167 -0.50 -3.90 7.08
N MET A 168 -1.06 -4.53 6.05
CA MET A 168 -1.96 -5.66 6.18
C MET A 168 -1.47 -6.81 5.33
N LEU A 169 -1.37 -8.00 5.91
CA LEU A 169 -1.05 -9.25 5.24
C LEU A 169 -2.35 -9.98 4.92
N ILE A 170 -2.53 -10.33 3.67
CA ILE A 170 -3.72 -11.05 3.23
C ILE A 170 -3.37 -12.34 2.47
N ARG A 171 -4.31 -13.26 2.46
CA ARG A 171 -4.24 -14.49 1.67
C ARG A 171 -5.53 -14.70 0.90
N VAL A 172 -5.41 -15.14 -0.34
CA VAL A 172 -6.51 -15.68 -1.14
C VAL A 172 -6.27 -17.17 -1.34
N ASP A 173 -7.24 -17.98 -0.96
CA ASP A 173 -7.16 -19.44 -1.15
C ASP A 173 -7.28 -19.79 -2.65
N LYS A 174 -6.56 -20.84 -3.08
CA LYS A 174 -6.56 -21.34 -4.46
C LYS A 174 -7.85 -22.08 -4.80
#